data_45c177681f3e44fcee1e2714b830d769
#
_entry.id   45c177681f3e44fcee1e2714b830d769
#
_cell.length_a   1.000
_cell.length_b   1.000
_cell.length_c   1.000
_cell.angle_alpha   90.00
_cell.angle_beta   90.00
_cell.angle_gamma   90.00
#
_symmetry.space_group_name_H-M   'P 1'
#
loop_
_entity.id
_entity.type
_entity.pdbx_description
1 polymer ?
#
loop_
_entity_poly.entity_id
_entity_poly.type
_entity_poly.pdbx_seq_one_letter_code
_entity_poly.pdbx_strand_id
1 'polypeptide(L)'
;METNDLMRTKNDKKNISQLNIKIELEKLIKSQKYMKIIIVFLIIVNITLFLLILKNKRDINKQIKRSVNQAILEISNKVYNEQEQKNKNNNIQNQDEGNNTSYNISNNISNNISNNISNNIQDVYEEEGNNTNIITKNIINQYLNKQKEFCDNPDKYLNRNIEEQVTKTSVEINNESYQMYIYKDNDEISKKIMIEKSFASKEIINILNALKEYGKIKNINDNKDIYILEIGGNIGYYHTFLGKMGYSIISFEPYENNYYISKKNYCELNKNSNIIIINKGIYNDEKICNYYTKRNSLGNGIVFCDEIKTQEIKDKFQKTSEVSLTKLSNYIPYLSDKNLALIKIDIQGVEGIAIESGIELIIRYHIPYIFLNFNPTLLKEHGTEPEQLLHKFVNNGYKIYLNDFLVKYDFSINEVMNSVNVNLILYLVYESK
;
A
#
# COMPACT_ATOMS: atom_id res chain seq x y z
N MET A 1 11.19 -29.02 79.82
CA MET A 1 11.84 -29.65 78.65
C MET A 1 10.99 -29.61 77.41
N GLU A 2 9.68 -29.47 77.44
CA GLU A 2 8.76 -29.49 76.28
C GLU A 2 8.72 -28.22 75.41
N THR A 3 9.13 -27.05 75.93
CA THR A 3 9.06 -25.76 75.17
C THR A 3 10.19 -25.58 74.13
N ASN A 4 11.35 -26.27 74.34
CA ASN A 4 12.49 -26.17 73.41
C ASN A 4 12.34 -27.06 72.16
N ASP A 5 11.59 -28.15 72.20
CA ASP A 5 11.36 -29.03 71.08
C ASP A 5 10.29 -28.41 70.11
N LEU A 6 9.32 -27.69 70.67
CA LEU A 6 8.31 -27.00 69.82
C LEU A 6 8.92 -25.82 69.01
N MET A 7 9.92 -25.14 69.56
CA MET A 7 10.64 -24.08 68.86
C MET A 7 11.55 -24.59 67.74
N ARG A 8 12.20 -25.72 67.94
CA ARG A 8 13.05 -26.42 66.96
C ARG A 8 12.22 -26.86 65.77
N THR A 9 11.09 -27.52 65.97
CA THR A 9 10.21 -27.98 64.87
C THR A 9 9.56 -26.85 64.10
N LYS A 10 9.30 -25.65 64.67
CA LYS A 10 8.83 -24.48 64.01
C LYS A 10 9.93 -23.86 63.15
N ASN A 11 11.17 -23.78 63.57
CA ASN A 11 12.31 -23.29 62.84
C ASN A 11 12.63 -24.19 61.62
N ASP A 12 12.59 -25.52 61.81
CA ASP A 12 12.84 -26.49 60.74
C ASP A 12 11.74 -26.39 59.65
N LYS A 13 10.47 -26.25 60.00
CA LYS A 13 9.38 -26.03 59.04
C LYS A 13 9.52 -24.70 58.30
N LYS A 14 9.99 -23.64 58.92
CA LYS A 14 10.24 -22.35 58.31
C LYS A 14 11.41 -22.41 57.33
N ASN A 15 12.48 -23.12 57.69
CA ASN A 15 13.63 -23.32 56.81
C ASN A 15 13.30 -24.19 55.59
N ILE A 16 12.49 -25.23 55.73
CA ILE A 16 12.03 -26.09 54.64
C ILE A 16 11.10 -25.26 53.69
N SER A 17 10.22 -24.40 54.21
CA SER A 17 9.38 -23.56 53.40
C SER A 17 10.15 -22.51 52.59
N GLN A 18 11.20 -21.90 53.18
CA GLN A 18 12.08 -20.96 52.48
C GLN A 18 12.92 -21.66 51.43
N LEU A 19 13.40 -22.88 51.67
CA LEU A 19 14.14 -23.68 50.68
C LEU A 19 13.25 -24.05 49.49
N ASN A 20 11.99 -24.44 49.72
CA ASN A 20 11.04 -24.75 48.64
C ASN A 20 10.70 -23.53 47.80
N ILE A 21 10.52 -22.36 48.42
CA ILE A 21 10.30 -21.11 47.69
C ILE A 21 11.51 -20.74 46.80
N LYS A 22 12.73 -20.93 47.35
CA LYS A 22 13.96 -20.67 46.58
C LYS A 22 14.10 -21.61 45.38
N ILE A 23 13.78 -22.89 45.53
CA ILE A 23 13.79 -23.88 44.42
C ILE A 23 12.76 -23.54 43.37
N GLU A 24 11.54 -23.13 43.75
CA GLU A 24 10.49 -22.70 42.81
C GLU A 24 10.88 -21.41 42.11
N LEU A 25 11.49 -20.44 42.80
CA LEU A 25 12.00 -19.20 42.20
C LEU A 25 13.10 -19.48 41.17
N GLU A 26 14.03 -20.39 41.49
CA GLU A 26 15.07 -20.79 40.52
C GLU A 26 14.51 -21.50 39.29
N LYS A 27 13.48 -22.33 39.44
CA LYS A 27 12.75 -22.94 38.32
C LYS A 27 12.07 -21.88 37.47
N LEU A 28 11.43 -20.88 38.09
CA LEU A 28 10.77 -19.80 37.41
C LEU A 28 11.74 -18.91 36.63
N ILE A 29 12.89 -18.59 37.21
CA ILE A 29 13.96 -17.81 36.56
C ILE A 29 14.55 -18.60 35.39
N LYS A 30 14.79 -19.90 35.53
CA LYS A 30 15.21 -20.75 34.42
C LYS A 30 14.16 -20.80 33.33
N SER A 31 12.86 -20.94 33.65
CA SER A 31 11.75 -20.92 32.71
C SER A 31 11.68 -19.60 31.95
N GLN A 32 11.82 -18.44 32.61
CA GLN A 32 11.85 -17.14 31.95
C GLN A 32 13.07 -16.97 31.02
N LYS A 33 14.22 -17.53 31.38
CA LYS A 33 15.41 -17.50 30.53
C LYS A 33 15.21 -18.35 29.26
N TYR A 34 14.59 -19.52 29.38
CA TYR A 34 14.20 -20.36 28.24
C TYR A 34 13.11 -19.68 27.37
N MET A 35 12.12 -19.03 28.00
CA MET A 35 11.10 -18.28 27.28
C MET A 35 11.70 -17.13 26.46
N LYS A 36 12.67 -16.38 26.98
CA LYS A 36 13.37 -15.33 26.23
C LYS A 36 14.14 -15.90 25.02
N ILE A 37 14.78 -17.04 25.18
CA ILE A 37 15.50 -17.74 24.10
C ILE A 37 14.50 -18.23 23.03
N ILE A 38 13.36 -18.78 23.43
CA ILE A 38 12.31 -19.23 22.52
C ILE A 38 11.71 -18.04 21.76
N ILE A 39 11.47 -16.92 22.43
CA ILE A 39 10.96 -15.70 21.77
C ILE A 39 11.97 -15.17 20.74
N VAL A 40 13.26 -15.11 21.08
CA VAL A 40 14.30 -14.69 20.13
C VAL A 40 14.38 -15.66 18.94
N PHE A 41 14.31 -16.97 19.21
CA PHE A 41 14.30 -17.98 18.15
C PHE A 41 13.06 -17.87 17.24
N LEU A 42 11.87 -17.63 17.81
CA LEU A 42 10.64 -17.42 17.03
C LEU A 42 10.68 -16.11 16.22
N ILE A 43 11.29 -15.06 16.74
CA ILE A 43 11.51 -13.82 16.00
C ILE A 43 12.46 -14.06 14.82
N ILE A 44 13.56 -14.78 15.04
CA ILE A 44 14.51 -15.13 13.97
C ILE A 44 13.84 -16.02 12.91
N VAL A 45 13.06 -17.02 13.33
CA VAL A 45 12.31 -17.90 12.40
C VAL A 45 11.27 -17.11 11.62
N ASN A 46 10.52 -16.20 12.25
CA ASN A 46 9.55 -15.36 11.55
C ASN A 46 10.22 -14.37 10.60
N ILE A 47 11.34 -13.77 10.96
CA ILE A 47 12.14 -12.92 10.05
C ILE A 47 12.66 -13.75 8.88
N THR A 48 13.15 -14.97 9.14
CA THR A 48 13.65 -15.87 8.08
C THR A 48 12.50 -16.35 7.18
N LEU A 49 11.32 -16.63 7.72
CA LEU A 49 10.12 -16.99 6.97
C LEU A 49 9.59 -15.80 6.14
N PHE A 50 9.57 -14.62 6.73
CA PHE A 50 9.21 -13.37 6.04
C PHE A 50 10.17 -13.06 4.89
N LEU A 51 11.47 -13.22 5.11
CA LEU A 51 12.48 -13.10 4.07
C LEU A 51 12.38 -14.21 3.01
N LEU A 52 11.95 -15.43 3.35
CA LEU A 52 11.66 -16.52 2.42
C LEU A 52 10.37 -16.27 1.61
N ILE A 53 9.36 -15.67 2.19
CA ILE A 53 8.10 -15.31 1.51
C ILE A 53 8.31 -14.15 0.52
N LEU A 54 9.21 -13.21 0.82
CA LEU A 54 9.62 -12.16 -0.11
C LEU A 54 10.43 -12.69 -1.30
N LYS A 55 10.68 -14.00 -1.39
CA LYS A 55 11.63 -14.62 -2.32
C LYS A 55 11.03 -15.52 -3.37
N ASN A 56 10.90 -14.92 -4.56
CA ASN A 56 10.98 -15.65 -5.84
C ASN A 56 12.20 -15.21 -6.67
N LYS A 57 13.35 -14.90 -6.06
CA LYS A 57 14.61 -14.61 -6.79
C LYS A 57 15.75 -15.48 -6.27
N ARG A 58 16.17 -16.45 -7.11
CA ARG A 58 17.13 -17.54 -6.80
C ARG A 58 18.53 -17.10 -6.31
N ASP A 59 19.03 -15.94 -6.70
CA ASP A 59 20.43 -15.54 -6.44
C ASP A 59 20.65 -14.80 -5.11
N ILE A 60 19.69 -14.00 -4.68
CA ILE A 60 19.69 -13.33 -3.38
C ILE A 60 19.58 -14.35 -2.23
N ASN A 61 18.89 -15.50 -2.47
CA ASN A 61 18.80 -16.61 -1.52
C ASN A 61 20.16 -17.23 -1.16
N LYS A 62 21.10 -17.26 -2.10
CA LYS A 62 22.44 -17.84 -1.88
C LYS A 62 23.29 -16.92 -1.00
N GLN A 63 23.21 -15.62 -1.18
CA GLN A 63 24.03 -14.64 -0.48
C GLN A 63 23.59 -14.43 0.97
N ILE A 64 22.28 -14.26 1.21
CA ILE A 64 21.73 -14.13 2.56
C ILE A 64 21.91 -15.45 3.34
N LYS A 65 21.70 -16.62 2.72
CA LYS A 65 21.95 -17.91 3.38
C LYS A 65 23.41 -18.08 3.80
N ARG A 66 24.36 -17.57 2.99
CA ARG A 66 25.79 -17.57 3.37
C ARG A 66 26.07 -16.62 4.54
N SER A 67 25.53 -15.39 4.51
CA SER A 67 25.73 -14.40 5.58
C SER A 67 25.08 -14.84 6.89
N VAL A 68 23.86 -15.39 6.85
CA VAL A 68 23.19 -15.92 8.05
C VAL A 68 23.94 -17.13 8.63
N ASN A 69 24.39 -18.06 7.78
CA ASN A 69 25.17 -19.22 8.26
C ASN A 69 26.52 -18.79 8.85
N GLN A 70 27.16 -17.77 8.28
CA GLN A 70 28.40 -17.22 8.80
C GLN A 70 28.19 -16.54 10.16
N ALA A 71 27.12 -15.75 10.31
CA ALA A 71 26.78 -15.13 11.58
C ALA A 71 26.40 -16.17 12.66
N ILE A 72 25.68 -17.23 12.31
CA ILE A 72 25.38 -18.34 13.21
C ILE A 72 26.68 -19.05 13.65
N LEU A 73 27.60 -19.28 12.74
CA LEU A 73 28.88 -19.91 13.05
C LEU A 73 29.74 -19.06 13.96
N GLU A 74 29.79 -17.75 13.75
CA GLU A 74 30.52 -16.81 14.61
C GLU A 74 29.93 -16.71 16.02
N ILE A 75 28.59 -16.70 16.13
CA ILE A 75 27.89 -16.71 17.42
C ILE A 75 28.13 -18.05 18.13
N SER A 76 28.05 -19.17 17.42
CA SER A 76 28.31 -20.51 18.01
C SER A 76 29.75 -20.63 18.52
N ASN A 77 30.73 -20.14 17.77
CA ASN A 77 32.14 -20.14 18.17
C ASN A 77 32.41 -19.23 19.38
N LYS A 78 31.74 -18.07 19.47
CA LYS A 78 31.84 -17.19 20.65
C LYS A 78 31.23 -17.83 21.89
N VAL A 79 30.05 -18.42 21.77
CA VAL A 79 29.39 -19.11 22.88
C VAL A 79 30.25 -20.33 23.38
N TYR A 80 30.81 -21.06 22.42
CA TYR A 80 31.69 -22.20 22.76
C TYR A 80 32.95 -21.73 23.49
N ASN A 81 33.62 -20.69 23.00
CA ASN A 81 34.82 -20.13 23.61
C ASN A 81 34.55 -19.53 25.01
N GLU A 82 33.40 -18.92 25.23
CA GLU A 82 32.99 -18.40 26.53
C GLU A 82 32.68 -19.53 27.54
N GLN A 83 32.09 -20.64 27.06
CA GLN A 83 31.89 -21.82 27.89
C GLN A 83 33.23 -22.51 28.28
N GLU A 84 34.15 -22.57 27.32
CA GLU A 84 35.47 -23.16 27.58
C GLU A 84 36.30 -22.29 28.54
N GLN A 85 36.22 -20.96 28.44
CA GLN A 85 36.83 -20.04 29.42
C GLN A 85 36.20 -20.12 30.80
N LYS A 86 34.88 -20.24 30.89
CA LYS A 86 34.18 -20.44 32.16
C LYS A 86 34.56 -21.79 32.83
N ASN A 87 34.73 -22.85 32.05
CA ASN A 87 35.15 -24.15 32.56
C ASN A 87 36.63 -24.15 33.00
N LYS A 88 37.49 -23.39 32.36
CA LYS A 88 38.89 -23.18 32.78
C LYS A 88 38.99 -22.34 34.07
N ASN A 89 38.12 -21.32 34.21
CA ASN A 89 38.11 -20.44 35.39
C ASN A 89 37.44 -21.09 36.63
N ASN A 90 36.52 -22.04 36.42
CA ASN A 90 35.90 -22.79 37.55
C ASN A 90 36.84 -23.84 38.18
N ASN A 91 37.99 -24.12 37.53
CA ASN A 91 39.03 -25.00 38.11
C ASN A 91 40.14 -24.25 38.86
N ILE A 92 40.07 -22.93 38.91
CA ILE A 92 41.01 -22.09 39.69
C ILE A 92 40.18 -21.00 40.40
N GLN A 93 40.01 -21.15 41.68
CA GLN A 93 39.49 -20.22 42.69
C GLN A 93 38.03 -20.37 43.14
N ASN A 94 37.91 -21.07 44.25
CA ASN A 94 37.16 -20.59 45.41
C ASN A 94 37.88 -19.37 45.98
N GLN A 95 37.36 -18.16 45.77
CA GLN A 95 37.33 -17.00 46.68
C GLN A 95 36.93 -15.73 45.93
N ASP A 96 35.88 -15.12 46.44
CA ASP A 96 35.49 -13.72 46.45
C ASP A 96 35.71 -12.80 45.22
N GLU A 97 34.63 -12.06 44.97
CA GLU A 97 34.49 -10.82 44.20
C GLU A 97 34.07 -10.94 42.70
N GLY A 98 32.91 -10.38 42.39
CA GLY A 98 32.72 -9.77 41.11
C GLY A 98 31.40 -9.99 40.35
N ASN A 99 30.29 -9.53 40.89
CA ASN A 99 28.99 -9.57 40.20
C ASN A 99 28.78 -8.46 39.13
N ASN A 100 29.79 -7.62 38.85
CA ASN A 100 29.60 -6.43 37.95
C ASN A 100 30.17 -6.55 36.53
N THR A 101 31.08 -7.51 36.29
CA THR A 101 31.73 -7.63 34.96
C THR A 101 30.90 -8.41 33.93
N SER A 102 30.10 -9.36 34.38
CA SER A 102 29.28 -10.16 33.45
C SER A 102 28.09 -9.38 32.83
N TYR A 103 27.58 -8.35 33.53
CA TYR A 103 26.47 -7.52 33.07
C TYR A 103 26.88 -6.54 31.96
N ASN A 104 28.09 -5.98 32.07
CA ASN A 104 28.61 -5.03 31.06
C ASN A 104 29.07 -5.71 29.77
N ILE A 105 29.56 -6.96 29.83
CA ILE A 105 29.98 -7.71 28.63
C ILE A 105 28.76 -8.16 27.83
N SER A 106 27.68 -8.60 28.48
CA SER A 106 26.46 -9.01 27.78
C SER A 106 25.74 -7.85 27.09
N ASN A 107 25.74 -6.65 27.69
CA ASN A 107 25.16 -5.45 27.10
C ASN A 107 25.99 -4.91 25.91
N ASN A 108 27.30 -4.95 25.99
CA ASN A 108 28.18 -4.53 24.88
C ASN A 108 28.11 -5.49 23.69
N ILE A 109 28.01 -6.79 23.91
CA ILE A 109 27.84 -7.79 22.85
C ILE A 109 26.44 -7.66 22.22
N SER A 110 25.38 -7.49 23.01
CA SER A 110 24.01 -7.29 22.56
C SER A 110 23.89 -6.01 21.69
N ASN A 111 24.47 -4.90 22.14
CA ASN A 111 24.44 -3.63 21.42
C ASN A 111 25.28 -3.66 20.11
N ASN A 112 26.44 -4.30 20.12
CA ASN A 112 27.26 -4.44 18.90
C ASN A 112 26.63 -5.38 17.87
N ILE A 113 25.99 -6.47 18.29
CA ILE A 113 25.25 -7.37 17.40
C ILE A 113 24.03 -6.66 16.85
N SER A 114 23.27 -5.94 17.69
CA SER A 114 22.08 -5.17 17.26
C SER A 114 22.45 -4.09 16.25
N ASN A 115 23.51 -3.33 16.49
CA ASN A 115 23.97 -2.26 15.60
C ASN A 115 24.52 -2.82 14.28
N ASN A 116 25.30 -3.90 14.29
CA ASN A 116 25.81 -4.52 13.06
C ASN A 116 24.70 -5.18 12.23
N ILE A 117 23.71 -5.80 12.88
CA ILE A 117 22.55 -6.34 12.16
C ILE A 117 21.70 -5.20 11.58
N SER A 118 21.47 -4.13 12.32
CA SER A 118 20.72 -2.97 11.85
C SER A 118 21.38 -2.30 10.65
N ASN A 119 22.69 -2.09 10.70
CA ASN A 119 23.45 -1.47 9.61
C ASN A 119 23.47 -2.37 8.36
N ASN A 120 23.76 -3.66 8.49
CA ASN A 120 23.73 -4.59 7.36
C ASN A 120 22.33 -4.75 6.76
N ILE A 121 21.28 -4.69 7.58
CA ILE A 121 19.89 -4.71 7.11
C ILE A 121 19.58 -3.40 6.36
N GLN A 122 20.03 -2.26 6.86
CA GLN A 122 19.83 -0.96 6.23
C GLN A 122 20.52 -0.87 4.87
N ASP A 123 21.76 -1.32 4.76
CA ASP A 123 22.51 -1.38 3.49
C ASP A 123 21.79 -2.28 2.45
N VAL A 124 21.25 -3.43 2.86
CA VAL A 124 20.47 -4.31 2.00
C VAL A 124 19.17 -3.65 1.55
N TYR A 125 18.46 -2.94 2.44
CA TYR A 125 17.25 -2.21 2.08
C TYR A 125 17.52 -1.04 1.14
N GLU A 126 18.62 -0.32 1.31
CA GLU A 126 19.01 0.78 0.42
C GLU A 126 19.40 0.25 -0.98
N GLU A 127 20.11 -0.86 -1.09
CA GLU A 127 20.48 -1.47 -2.36
C GLU A 127 19.26 -2.10 -3.08
N GLU A 128 18.37 -2.79 -2.37
CA GLU A 128 17.09 -3.27 -2.91
C GLU A 128 16.17 -2.11 -3.30
N GLY A 129 16.10 -1.06 -2.50
CA GLY A 129 15.34 0.15 -2.77
C GLY A 129 15.81 0.85 -4.04
N ASN A 130 17.11 0.97 -4.24
CA ASN A 130 17.71 1.56 -5.45
C ASN A 130 17.40 0.71 -6.70
N ASN A 131 17.57 -0.61 -6.63
CA ASN A 131 17.26 -1.50 -7.73
C ASN A 131 15.76 -1.49 -8.10
N THR A 132 14.89 -1.50 -7.09
CA THR A 132 13.43 -1.46 -7.30
C THR A 132 13.01 -0.12 -7.92
N ASN A 133 13.61 0.99 -7.49
CA ASN A 133 13.36 2.32 -8.05
C ASN A 133 13.77 2.39 -9.54
N ILE A 134 14.95 1.84 -9.89
CA ILE A 134 15.41 1.78 -11.28
C ILE A 134 14.45 0.95 -12.13
N ILE A 135 14.02 -0.21 -11.65
CA ILE A 135 13.07 -1.08 -12.36
C ILE A 135 11.74 -0.35 -12.58
N THR A 136 11.20 0.29 -11.54
CA THR A 136 9.94 1.02 -11.64
C THR A 136 10.04 2.20 -12.58
N LYS A 137 11.12 2.99 -12.54
CA LYS A 137 11.37 4.08 -13.49
C LYS A 137 11.44 3.57 -14.94
N ASN A 138 12.08 2.42 -15.17
CA ASN A 138 12.14 1.82 -16.49
C ASN A 138 10.76 1.39 -17.01
N ILE A 139 9.92 0.81 -16.15
CA ILE A 139 8.54 0.45 -16.49
C ILE A 139 7.74 1.70 -16.86
N ILE A 140 7.80 2.75 -16.05
CA ILE A 140 7.13 4.03 -16.31
C ILE A 140 7.60 4.64 -17.64
N ASN A 141 8.90 4.66 -17.89
CA ASN A 141 9.46 5.18 -19.13
C ASN A 141 9.01 4.37 -20.36
N GLN A 142 8.82 3.06 -20.24
CA GLN A 142 8.26 2.25 -21.31
C GLN A 142 6.82 2.65 -21.65
N TYR A 143 5.98 2.92 -20.65
CA TYR A 143 4.60 3.42 -20.88
C TYR A 143 4.63 4.79 -21.55
N LEU A 144 5.45 5.72 -21.08
CA LEU A 144 5.62 7.05 -21.69
C LEU A 144 6.06 6.97 -23.15
N ASN A 145 7.05 6.13 -23.45
CA ASN A 145 7.54 5.97 -24.81
C ASN A 145 6.47 5.38 -25.74
N LYS A 146 5.78 4.32 -25.30
CA LYS A 146 4.66 3.73 -26.05
C LYS A 146 3.51 4.72 -26.27
N GLN A 147 3.24 5.57 -25.29
CA GLN A 147 2.19 6.59 -25.37
C GLN A 147 2.57 7.69 -26.37
N LYS A 148 3.81 8.15 -26.37
CA LYS A 148 4.33 9.11 -27.36
C LYS A 148 4.34 8.50 -28.77
N GLU A 149 4.82 7.26 -28.91
CA GLU A 149 4.83 6.56 -30.19
C GLU A 149 3.39 6.37 -30.74
N PHE A 150 2.42 6.12 -29.87
CA PHE A 150 1.01 6.05 -30.24
C PHE A 150 0.52 7.38 -30.84
N CYS A 151 0.87 8.52 -30.25
CA CYS A 151 0.49 9.83 -30.77
C CYS A 151 1.23 10.21 -32.06
N ASP A 152 2.49 9.78 -32.20
CA ASP A 152 3.31 10.09 -33.40
C ASP A 152 2.95 9.20 -34.60
N ASN A 153 2.44 8.00 -34.37
CA ASN A 153 2.12 6.99 -35.38
C ASN A 153 0.72 6.37 -35.17
N PRO A 154 -0.36 7.17 -35.23
CA PRO A 154 -1.70 6.69 -34.91
C PRO A 154 -2.17 5.53 -35.81
N ASP A 155 -1.79 5.54 -37.09
CA ASP A 155 -2.16 4.48 -38.03
C ASP A 155 -1.58 3.10 -37.67
N LYS A 156 -0.37 3.06 -37.09
CA LYS A 156 0.27 1.83 -36.61
C LYS A 156 -0.52 1.16 -35.50
N TYR A 157 -1.21 1.95 -34.68
CA TYR A 157 -1.94 1.51 -33.51
C TYR A 157 -3.45 1.54 -33.69
N LEU A 158 -3.91 1.74 -34.94
CA LEU A 158 -5.32 1.85 -35.26
C LEU A 158 -6.08 0.57 -34.91
N ASN A 159 -6.99 0.67 -33.95
CA ASN A 159 -7.93 -0.38 -33.63
C ASN A 159 -9.28 -0.07 -34.28
N ARG A 160 -9.54 -0.61 -35.47
CA ARG A 160 -10.76 -0.33 -36.25
C ARG A 160 -12.04 -0.63 -35.47
N ASN A 161 -12.05 -1.69 -34.69
CA ASN A 161 -13.24 -2.07 -33.92
C ASN A 161 -13.61 -1.01 -32.87
N ILE A 162 -12.60 -0.34 -32.29
CA ILE A 162 -12.85 0.73 -31.31
C ILE A 162 -13.10 2.04 -32.03
N GLU A 163 -12.39 2.35 -33.11
CA GLU A 163 -12.58 3.59 -33.88
C GLU A 163 -14.02 3.76 -34.39
N GLU A 164 -14.66 2.67 -34.79
CA GLU A 164 -16.07 2.70 -35.20
C GLU A 164 -17.03 3.02 -34.04
N GLN A 165 -16.61 2.78 -32.81
CA GLN A 165 -17.39 2.99 -31.60
C GLN A 165 -17.14 4.34 -30.92
N VAL A 166 -16.18 5.14 -31.38
CA VAL A 166 -15.83 6.43 -30.75
C VAL A 166 -16.22 7.62 -31.60
N THR A 167 -16.45 8.73 -30.94
CA THR A 167 -16.67 10.02 -31.54
C THR A 167 -15.96 11.11 -30.77
N LYS A 168 -15.74 12.25 -31.39
CA LYS A 168 -15.10 13.41 -30.78
C LYS A 168 -16.16 14.45 -30.41
N THR A 169 -16.07 15.02 -29.21
CA THR A 169 -16.98 16.07 -28.73
C THR A 169 -16.22 17.14 -27.95
N SER A 170 -16.81 18.31 -27.82
CA SER A 170 -16.31 19.34 -26.92
C SER A 170 -16.74 19.05 -25.50
N VAL A 171 -15.84 19.32 -24.54
CA VAL A 171 -16.09 19.27 -23.11
C VAL A 171 -15.83 20.64 -22.51
N GLU A 172 -16.67 21.06 -21.58
CA GLU A 172 -16.61 22.37 -20.94
C GLU A 172 -16.64 22.18 -19.41
N ILE A 173 -15.59 22.63 -18.73
CA ILE A 173 -15.47 22.55 -17.28
C ILE A 173 -14.82 23.84 -16.79
N ASN A 174 -15.44 24.55 -15.85
CA ASN A 174 -14.86 25.71 -15.19
C ASN A 174 -14.34 26.79 -16.20
N ASN A 175 -15.13 27.09 -17.22
CA ASN A 175 -14.81 28.02 -18.34
C ASN A 175 -13.65 27.58 -19.27
N GLU A 176 -13.17 26.35 -19.10
CA GLU A 176 -12.20 25.73 -20.00
C GLU A 176 -12.92 24.80 -20.97
N SER A 177 -12.57 24.88 -22.26
CA SER A 177 -13.08 24.00 -23.30
C SER A 177 -11.96 23.20 -23.94
N TYR A 178 -12.23 21.92 -24.25
CA TYR A 178 -11.31 21.05 -24.98
C TYR A 178 -12.05 19.95 -25.74
N GLN A 179 -11.36 19.32 -26.68
CA GLN A 179 -11.91 18.21 -27.45
C GLN A 179 -11.56 16.88 -26.77
N MET A 180 -12.52 15.95 -26.78
CA MET A 180 -12.36 14.64 -26.17
C MET A 180 -13.01 13.55 -27.04
N TYR A 181 -12.35 12.39 -27.16
CA TYR A 181 -12.94 11.16 -27.69
C TYR A 181 -13.74 10.46 -26.62
N ILE A 182 -14.93 10.03 -26.97
CA ILE A 182 -15.88 9.31 -26.12
C ILE A 182 -16.50 8.17 -26.92
N TYR A 183 -17.17 7.21 -26.24
CA TYR A 183 -18.00 6.23 -26.94
C TYR A 183 -19.19 6.93 -27.63
N LYS A 184 -19.52 6.49 -28.86
CA LYS A 184 -20.71 7.00 -29.60
C LYS A 184 -22.00 6.59 -28.91
N ASP A 185 -22.08 5.30 -28.55
CA ASP A 185 -23.27 4.63 -28.08
C ASP A 185 -22.95 3.72 -26.90
N ASN A 186 -23.96 3.26 -26.19
CA ASN A 186 -23.86 2.25 -25.15
C ASN A 186 -22.86 2.58 -24.03
N ASP A 187 -22.73 3.87 -23.68
CA ASP A 187 -21.95 4.30 -22.52
C ASP A 187 -22.60 5.49 -21.81
N GLU A 188 -22.94 5.31 -20.55
CA GLU A 188 -23.68 6.30 -19.76
C GLU A 188 -22.87 7.60 -19.55
N ILE A 189 -21.57 7.47 -19.31
CA ILE A 189 -20.67 8.62 -19.09
C ILE A 189 -20.53 9.41 -20.39
N SER A 190 -20.23 8.75 -21.50
CA SER A 190 -20.08 9.36 -22.81
C SER A 190 -21.36 10.05 -23.27
N LYS A 191 -22.52 9.41 -23.03
CA LYS A 191 -23.83 10.02 -23.35
C LYS A 191 -24.04 11.31 -22.56
N LYS A 192 -23.71 11.33 -21.28
CA LYS A 192 -23.84 12.52 -20.44
C LYS A 192 -22.89 13.63 -20.91
N ILE A 193 -21.63 13.30 -21.22
CA ILE A 193 -20.66 14.25 -21.80
C ILE A 193 -21.17 14.82 -23.12
N MET A 194 -21.75 14.00 -24.00
CA MET A 194 -22.25 14.43 -25.30
C MET A 194 -23.39 15.45 -25.16
N ILE A 195 -24.31 15.22 -24.22
CA ILE A 195 -25.51 16.05 -24.02
C ILE A 195 -25.17 17.31 -23.20
N GLU A 196 -24.52 17.14 -22.05
CA GLU A 196 -24.28 18.22 -21.08
C GLU A 196 -22.93 18.93 -21.28
N LYS A 197 -22.12 18.46 -22.25
CA LYS A 197 -20.73 18.92 -22.49
C LYS A 197 -19.83 18.78 -21.27
N SER A 198 -20.29 18.07 -20.26
CA SER A 198 -19.55 17.81 -19.01
C SER A 198 -20.02 16.54 -18.30
N PHE A 199 -19.16 16.02 -17.45
CA PHE A 199 -19.45 14.94 -16.53
C PHE A 199 -18.74 15.24 -15.20
N ALA A 200 -19.37 14.97 -14.06
CA ALA A 200 -18.73 15.13 -12.76
C ALA A 200 -17.97 16.47 -12.56
N SER A 201 -18.51 17.57 -13.12
CA SER A 201 -17.83 18.88 -13.08
C SER A 201 -17.59 19.38 -11.65
N LYS A 202 -18.52 19.10 -10.74
CA LYS A 202 -18.39 19.48 -9.32
C LYS A 202 -17.21 18.76 -8.66
N GLU A 203 -17.06 17.48 -8.93
CA GLU A 203 -15.96 16.65 -8.41
C GLU A 203 -14.61 17.15 -8.92
N ILE A 204 -14.53 17.49 -10.22
CA ILE A 204 -13.30 18.06 -10.81
C ILE A 204 -12.96 19.42 -10.19
N ILE A 205 -13.95 20.27 -9.96
CA ILE A 205 -13.75 21.58 -9.30
C ILE A 205 -13.24 21.38 -7.86
N ASN A 206 -13.80 20.42 -7.14
CA ASN A 206 -13.32 20.07 -5.80
C ASN A 206 -11.86 19.58 -5.84
N ILE A 207 -11.52 18.71 -6.78
CA ILE A 207 -10.13 18.25 -6.97
C ILE A 207 -9.21 19.44 -7.26
N LEU A 208 -9.58 20.33 -8.18
CA LEU A 208 -8.79 21.54 -8.48
C LEU A 208 -8.57 22.42 -7.24
N ASN A 209 -9.60 22.59 -6.42
CA ASN A 209 -9.49 23.39 -5.20
C ASN A 209 -8.51 22.76 -4.20
N ALA A 210 -8.56 21.43 -4.02
CA ALA A 210 -7.61 20.71 -3.19
C ALA A 210 -6.18 20.83 -3.70
N LEU A 211 -5.96 20.67 -5.00
CA LEU A 211 -4.64 20.78 -5.60
C LEU A 211 -4.06 22.19 -5.47
N LYS A 212 -4.89 23.22 -5.66
CA LYS A 212 -4.50 24.62 -5.43
C LYS A 212 -4.14 24.89 -3.98
N GLU A 213 -4.91 24.35 -3.05
CA GLU A 213 -4.63 24.46 -1.61
C GLU A 213 -3.31 23.76 -1.26
N TYR A 214 -3.11 22.54 -1.75
CA TYR A 214 -1.86 21.81 -1.58
C TYR A 214 -0.64 22.60 -2.10
N GLY A 215 -0.73 23.14 -3.31
CA GLY A 215 0.33 23.97 -3.89
C GLY A 215 0.67 25.16 -3.02
N LYS A 216 -0.34 25.85 -2.44
CA LYS A 216 -0.14 26.97 -1.51
C LYS A 216 0.55 26.50 -0.22
N ILE A 217 0.08 25.43 0.41
CA ILE A 217 0.64 24.88 1.66
C ILE A 217 2.10 24.45 1.47
N LYS A 218 2.42 23.82 0.33
CA LYS A 218 3.76 23.34 0.01
C LYS A 218 4.65 24.35 -0.69
N ASN A 219 4.13 25.56 -0.96
CA ASN A 219 4.83 26.60 -1.70
C ASN A 219 5.31 26.14 -3.09
N ILE A 220 4.48 25.36 -3.79
CA ILE A 220 4.72 24.84 -5.15
C ILE A 220 4.03 25.78 -6.14
N ASN A 221 4.83 26.40 -7.04
CA ASN A 221 4.32 27.40 -8.00
C ASN A 221 3.97 26.81 -9.37
N ASP A 222 4.56 25.66 -9.72
CA ASP A 222 4.31 25.02 -11.02
C ASP A 222 3.46 23.76 -10.81
N ASN A 223 2.28 23.74 -11.46
CA ASN A 223 1.35 22.61 -11.35
C ASN A 223 1.98 21.29 -11.80
N LYS A 224 2.97 21.30 -12.69
CA LYS A 224 3.66 20.08 -13.15
C LYS A 224 4.41 19.35 -12.02
N ASP A 225 4.75 20.06 -10.94
CA ASP A 225 5.43 19.49 -9.79
C ASP A 225 4.46 18.89 -8.76
N ILE A 226 3.13 19.03 -8.99
CA ILE A 226 2.07 18.44 -8.20
C ILE A 226 1.56 17.19 -8.91
N TYR A 227 1.63 16.05 -8.22
CA TYR A 227 1.26 14.75 -8.76
C TYR A 227 -0.10 14.28 -8.26
N ILE A 228 -0.81 13.61 -9.16
CA ILE A 228 -2.10 12.94 -8.93
C ILE A 228 -1.95 11.49 -9.31
N LEU A 229 -2.39 10.59 -8.45
CA LEU A 229 -2.55 9.18 -8.75
C LEU A 229 -4.01 8.89 -9.04
N GLU A 230 -4.31 8.42 -10.24
CA GLU A 230 -5.65 8.04 -10.64
C GLU A 230 -5.74 6.53 -10.82
N ILE A 231 -6.57 5.87 -10.03
CA ILE A 231 -6.85 4.43 -10.08
C ILE A 231 -8.27 4.26 -10.63
N GLY A 232 -8.36 3.81 -11.89
CA GLY A 232 -9.59 3.79 -12.68
C GLY A 232 -9.68 5.03 -13.58
N GLY A 233 -8.80 5.11 -14.60
CA GLY A 233 -8.72 6.25 -15.52
C GLY A 233 -9.86 6.31 -16.54
N ASN A 234 -10.53 5.16 -16.78
CA ASN A 234 -11.59 5.03 -17.77
C ASN A 234 -11.17 5.63 -19.13
N ILE A 235 -12.04 6.35 -19.82
CA ILE A 235 -11.73 7.02 -21.09
C ILE A 235 -10.86 8.29 -20.93
N GLY A 236 -10.39 8.59 -19.72
CA GLY A 236 -9.47 9.70 -19.47
C GLY A 236 -10.11 11.04 -19.15
N TYR A 237 -11.34 11.07 -18.68
CA TYR A 237 -12.06 12.32 -18.44
C TYR A 237 -11.36 13.22 -17.42
N TYR A 238 -10.96 12.67 -16.26
CA TYR A 238 -10.28 13.44 -15.20
C TYR A 238 -8.85 13.81 -15.59
N HIS A 239 -8.03 12.83 -15.99
CA HIS A 239 -6.64 13.13 -16.27
C HIS A 239 -6.43 14.01 -17.52
N THR A 240 -7.33 13.97 -18.51
CA THR A 240 -7.26 14.87 -19.67
C THR A 240 -7.47 16.31 -19.22
N PHE A 241 -8.49 16.58 -18.40
CA PHE A 241 -8.75 17.93 -17.92
C PHE A 241 -7.64 18.42 -16.96
N LEU A 242 -7.27 17.60 -15.98
CA LEU A 242 -6.23 17.98 -15.00
C LEU A 242 -4.86 18.15 -15.66
N GLY A 243 -4.55 17.33 -16.65
CA GLY A 243 -3.33 17.49 -17.46
C GLY A 243 -3.35 18.75 -18.32
N LYS A 244 -4.52 19.15 -18.86
CA LYS A 244 -4.71 20.46 -19.51
C LYS A 244 -4.42 21.60 -18.53
N MET A 245 -4.75 21.45 -17.25
CA MET A 245 -4.42 22.41 -16.18
C MET A 245 -2.96 22.35 -15.73
N GLY A 246 -2.13 21.52 -16.35
CA GLY A 246 -0.68 21.43 -16.12
C GLY A 246 -0.25 20.47 -15.01
N TYR A 247 -1.16 19.75 -14.36
CA TYR A 247 -0.80 18.78 -13.32
C TYR A 247 -0.15 17.52 -13.88
N SER A 248 0.70 16.87 -13.08
CA SER A 248 1.31 15.58 -13.40
C SER A 248 0.41 14.44 -12.93
N ILE A 249 0.10 13.48 -13.81
CA ILE A 249 -0.84 12.40 -13.50
C ILE A 249 -0.23 11.05 -13.83
N ILE A 250 -0.45 10.08 -12.93
CA ILE A 250 -0.23 8.67 -13.19
C ILE A 250 -1.60 8.00 -13.10
N SER A 251 -2.07 7.46 -14.22
CA SER A 251 -3.40 6.87 -14.35
C SER A 251 -3.29 5.38 -14.64
N PHE A 252 -4.10 4.58 -13.96
CA PHE A 252 -4.23 3.15 -14.16
C PHE A 252 -5.60 2.83 -14.75
N GLU A 253 -5.61 2.20 -15.92
CA GLU A 253 -6.82 1.73 -16.58
C GLU A 253 -6.59 0.34 -17.19
N PRO A 254 -7.25 -0.71 -16.66
CA PRO A 254 -7.01 -2.06 -17.12
C PRO A 254 -7.68 -2.42 -18.44
N TYR A 255 -8.85 -1.83 -18.75
CA TYR A 255 -9.63 -2.20 -19.92
C TYR A 255 -9.05 -1.59 -21.20
N GLU A 256 -8.67 -2.44 -22.14
CA GLU A 256 -7.93 -2.04 -23.35
C GLU A 256 -8.68 -0.98 -24.18
N ASN A 257 -10.00 -1.07 -24.28
CA ASN A 257 -10.77 -0.09 -25.05
C ASN A 257 -10.76 1.30 -24.39
N ASN A 258 -10.95 1.35 -23.07
CA ASN A 258 -10.84 2.60 -22.31
C ASN A 258 -9.42 3.16 -22.39
N TYR A 259 -8.42 2.32 -22.20
CA TYR A 259 -7.02 2.70 -22.32
C TYR A 259 -6.69 3.27 -23.70
N TYR A 260 -7.24 2.68 -24.77
CA TYR A 260 -7.08 3.18 -26.13
C TYR A 260 -7.68 4.57 -26.30
N ILE A 261 -8.93 4.77 -25.85
CA ILE A 261 -9.61 6.08 -25.91
C ILE A 261 -8.87 7.11 -25.05
N SER A 262 -8.43 6.72 -23.87
CA SER A 262 -7.64 7.56 -22.96
C SER A 262 -6.34 8.04 -23.61
N LYS A 263 -5.61 7.18 -24.34
CA LYS A 263 -4.43 7.59 -25.12
C LYS A 263 -4.79 8.57 -26.24
N LYS A 264 -5.92 8.38 -26.93
CA LYS A 264 -6.38 9.35 -27.93
C LYS A 264 -6.64 10.71 -27.31
N ASN A 265 -7.25 10.73 -26.12
CA ASN A 265 -7.50 11.97 -25.38
C ASN A 265 -6.20 12.65 -24.92
N TYR A 266 -5.22 11.85 -24.48
CA TYR A 266 -3.89 12.37 -24.21
C TYR A 266 -3.24 13.02 -25.44
N CYS A 267 -3.37 12.43 -26.64
CA CYS A 267 -2.79 12.97 -27.87
C CYS A 267 -3.42 14.31 -28.29
N GLU A 268 -4.68 14.58 -27.89
CA GLU A 268 -5.34 15.89 -28.14
C GLU A 268 -4.79 17.00 -27.25
N LEU A 269 -4.16 16.66 -26.13
CA LEU A 269 -3.43 17.63 -25.32
C LEU A 269 -2.09 17.95 -25.99
N ASN A 270 -1.54 19.11 -25.69
CA ASN A 270 -0.16 19.40 -26.08
C ASN A 270 0.76 18.29 -25.56
N LYS A 271 1.65 17.76 -26.42
CA LYS A 271 2.60 16.66 -26.13
C LYS A 271 3.50 16.88 -24.89
N ASN A 272 3.40 18.03 -24.25
CA ASN A 272 4.14 18.40 -23.03
C ASN A 272 3.37 18.11 -21.73
N SER A 273 2.18 17.51 -21.80
CA SER A 273 1.46 17.11 -20.59
C SER A 273 2.16 15.92 -19.89
N ASN A 274 2.32 16.02 -18.58
CA ASN A 274 2.95 14.99 -17.74
C ASN A 274 1.93 13.93 -17.30
N ILE A 275 1.28 13.29 -18.27
CA ILE A 275 0.33 12.19 -18.01
C ILE A 275 0.95 10.87 -18.41
N ILE A 276 0.93 9.92 -17.51
CA ILE A 276 1.37 8.54 -17.73
C ILE A 276 0.15 7.64 -17.56
N ILE A 277 -0.24 6.95 -18.62
CA ILE A 277 -1.37 6.03 -18.60
C ILE A 277 -0.82 4.60 -18.62
N ILE A 278 -1.19 3.80 -17.63
CA ILE A 278 -0.72 2.44 -17.42
C ILE A 278 -1.88 1.48 -17.65
N ASN A 279 -1.73 0.59 -18.64
CA ASN A 279 -2.75 -0.42 -18.94
C ASN A 279 -2.67 -1.60 -17.96
N LYS A 280 -2.98 -1.33 -16.72
CA LYS A 280 -3.13 -2.31 -15.64
C LYS A 280 -4.17 -1.83 -14.63
N GLY A 281 -4.86 -2.77 -13.98
CA GLY A 281 -5.65 -2.48 -12.79
C GLY A 281 -4.82 -2.61 -11.52
N ILE A 282 -5.21 -1.90 -10.46
CA ILE A 282 -4.58 -2.05 -9.15
C ILE A 282 -5.32 -3.12 -8.35
N TYR A 283 -4.56 -4.06 -7.80
CA TYR A 283 -5.06 -5.18 -7.02
C TYR A 283 -3.99 -5.64 -6.00
N ASN A 284 -4.29 -6.69 -5.21
CA ASN A 284 -3.33 -7.20 -4.21
C ASN A 284 -2.28 -8.16 -4.76
N ASP A 285 -2.33 -8.49 -6.05
CA ASP A 285 -1.37 -9.38 -6.69
C ASP A 285 -1.21 -9.08 -8.18
N GLU A 286 -0.12 -9.57 -8.80
CA GLU A 286 0.06 -9.54 -10.25
C GLU A 286 -0.63 -10.77 -10.86
N LYS A 287 -1.73 -10.55 -11.55
CA LYS A 287 -2.51 -11.62 -12.18
C LYS A 287 -3.38 -11.10 -13.31
N ILE A 288 -3.95 -12.03 -14.05
CA ILE A 288 -4.95 -11.75 -15.08
C ILE A 288 -6.32 -12.13 -14.49
N CYS A 289 -7.27 -11.21 -14.59
CA CYS A 289 -8.64 -11.41 -14.11
C CYS A 289 -9.67 -11.08 -15.18
N ASN A 290 -10.91 -11.50 -14.95
CA ASN A 290 -11.99 -11.22 -15.88
C ASN A 290 -12.51 -9.79 -15.70
N TYR A 291 -12.76 -9.12 -16.82
CA TYR A 291 -13.39 -7.82 -16.89
C TYR A 291 -14.81 -7.96 -17.41
N TYR A 292 -15.75 -7.37 -16.70
CA TYR A 292 -17.17 -7.41 -17.00
C TYR A 292 -17.67 -5.99 -17.23
N THR A 293 -18.42 -5.75 -18.29
CA THR A 293 -19.10 -4.47 -18.55
C THR A 293 -20.59 -4.60 -18.32
N LYS A 294 -21.23 -3.51 -17.95
CA LYS A 294 -22.69 -3.45 -18.00
C LYS A 294 -23.17 -3.63 -19.44
N ARG A 295 -24.31 -4.31 -19.62
CA ARG A 295 -24.86 -4.58 -20.97
C ARG A 295 -25.08 -3.31 -21.80
N ASN A 296 -25.36 -2.19 -21.15
CA ASN A 296 -25.67 -0.90 -21.79
C ASN A 296 -24.63 0.18 -21.46
N SER A 297 -23.42 -0.18 -21.02
CA SER A 297 -22.37 0.78 -20.72
C SER A 297 -21.00 0.16 -20.93
N LEU A 298 -20.43 0.40 -22.10
CA LEU A 298 -19.15 -0.20 -22.51
C LEU A 298 -17.96 0.30 -21.69
N GLY A 299 -18.00 1.56 -21.26
CA GLY A 299 -16.93 2.18 -20.48
C GLY A 299 -16.93 1.83 -19.00
N ASN A 300 -18.08 1.43 -18.46
CA ASN A 300 -18.23 1.10 -17.05
C ASN A 300 -18.15 -0.41 -16.83
N GLY A 301 -17.05 -0.85 -16.22
CA GLY A 301 -16.85 -2.25 -15.95
C GLY A 301 -16.30 -2.52 -14.56
N ILE A 302 -16.35 -3.77 -14.18
CA ILE A 302 -15.85 -4.28 -12.91
C ILE A 302 -14.91 -5.46 -13.16
N VAL A 303 -13.94 -5.63 -12.27
CA VAL A 303 -12.96 -6.71 -12.34
C VAL A 303 -13.34 -7.80 -11.33
N PHE A 304 -13.40 -9.05 -11.79
CA PHE A 304 -13.53 -10.21 -10.92
C PHE A 304 -12.39 -11.20 -11.19
N CYS A 305 -11.66 -11.52 -10.15
CA CYS A 305 -10.63 -12.56 -10.17
C CYS A 305 -11.17 -13.93 -9.75
N ASP A 306 -12.28 -13.93 -9.04
CA ASP A 306 -13.00 -15.09 -8.58
C ASP A 306 -14.42 -15.11 -9.19
N GLU A 307 -15.22 -16.10 -8.87
CA GLU A 307 -16.61 -16.16 -9.30
C GLU A 307 -17.46 -15.04 -8.67
N ILE A 308 -18.33 -14.44 -9.48
CA ILE A 308 -19.33 -13.48 -9.00
C ILE A 308 -20.30 -14.21 -8.09
N LYS A 309 -20.48 -13.73 -6.87
CA LYS A 309 -21.33 -14.36 -5.86
C LYS A 309 -22.81 -14.01 -6.04
N THR A 310 -23.07 -12.74 -6.30
CA THR A 310 -24.42 -12.17 -6.31
C THR A 310 -25.08 -12.31 -7.68
N GLN A 311 -26.30 -12.86 -7.72
CA GLN A 311 -27.05 -13.03 -8.98
C GLN A 311 -27.37 -11.69 -9.64
N GLU A 312 -27.70 -10.66 -8.86
CA GLU A 312 -27.97 -9.32 -9.37
C GLU A 312 -26.81 -8.75 -10.22
N ILE A 313 -25.55 -9.02 -9.80
CA ILE A 313 -24.37 -8.59 -10.55
C ILE A 313 -24.21 -9.43 -11.82
N LYS A 314 -24.43 -10.74 -11.76
CA LYS A 314 -24.41 -11.63 -12.93
C LYS A 314 -25.40 -11.18 -14.02
N ASP A 315 -26.57 -10.72 -13.60
CA ASP A 315 -27.63 -10.29 -14.52
C ASP A 315 -27.33 -8.93 -15.17
N LYS A 316 -26.64 -8.04 -14.45
CA LYS A 316 -26.30 -6.69 -14.91
C LYS A 316 -25.04 -6.63 -15.77
N PHE A 317 -24.10 -7.53 -15.56
CA PHE A 317 -22.79 -7.51 -16.19
C PHE A 317 -22.55 -8.73 -17.07
N GLN A 318 -21.75 -8.53 -18.11
CA GLN A 318 -21.31 -9.61 -18.99
C GLN A 318 -19.79 -9.60 -19.12
N LYS A 319 -19.17 -10.79 -19.15
CA LYS A 319 -17.73 -10.90 -19.41
C LYS A 319 -17.41 -10.32 -20.78
N THR A 320 -16.46 -9.40 -20.80
CA THR A 320 -16.07 -8.70 -22.04
C THR A 320 -14.64 -9.04 -22.45
N SER A 321 -13.74 -9.11 -21.47
CA SER A 321 -12.31 -9.37 -21.71
C SER A 321 -11.62 -9.91 -20.47
N GLU A 322 -10.31 -10.07 -20.58
CA GLU A 322 -9.41 -10.27 -19.47
C GLU A 322 -8.49 -9.05 -19.34
N VAL A 323 -8.08 -8.73 -18.11
CA VAL A 323 -7.26 -7.57 -17.81
C VAL A 323 -6.09 -7.95 -16.90
N SER A 324 -4.96 -7.28 -17.11
CA SER A 324 -3.77 -7.44 -16.27
C SER A 324 -3.86 -6.55 -15.03
N LEU A 325 -3.55 -7.13 -13.88
CA LEU A 325 -3.54 -6.44 -12.59
C LEU A 325 -2.12 -6.37 -12.00
N THR A 326 -1.91 -5.41 -11.12
CA THR A 326 -0.64 -5.19 -10.42
C THR A 326 -0.87 -4.61 -9.03
N LYS A 327 0.16 -4.65 -8.17
CA LYS A 327 0.12 -4.03 -6.85
C LYS A 327 0.48 -2.55 -6.92
N LEU A 328 -0.20 -1.71 -6.15
CA LEU A 328 0.20 -0.31 -6.02
C LEU A 328 1.58 -0.17 -5.36
N SER A 329 1.94 -1.10 -4.45
CA SER A 329 3.25 -1.13 -3.81
C SER A 329 4.42 -1.22 -4.81
N ASN A 330 4.23 -1.79 -5.99
CA ASN A 330 5.26 -1.84 -7.03
C ASN A 330 5.65 -0.44 -7.57
N TYR A 331 4.82 0.56 -7.36
CA TYR A 331 5.02 1.94 -7.85
C TYR A 331 5.44 2.91 -6.74
N ILE A 332 5.42 2.49 -5.47
CA ILE A 332 5.86 3.32 -4.34
C ILE A 332 7.27 3.89 -4.56
N PRO A 333 8.28 3.14 -5.04
CA PRO A 333 9.62 3.69 -5.26
C PRO A 333 9.66 4.85 -6.25
N TYR A 334 8.72 4.90 -7.20
CA TYR A 334 8.60 6.01 -8.14
C TYR A 334 7.77 7.17 -7.58
N LEU A 335 6.76 6.86 -6.77
CA LEU A 335 5.80 7.84 -6.23
C LEU A 335 6.32 8.56 -4.99
N SER A 336 7.20 7.92 -4.22
CA SER A 336 7.65 8.40 -2.91
C SER A 336 8.48 9.67 -2.96
N ASP A 337 9.13 9.97 -4.08
CA ASP A 337 9.91 11.21 -4.30
C ASP A 337 9.08 12.33 -4.98
N LYS A 338 7.78 12.12 -5.20
CA LYS A 338 6.88 13.06 -5.86
C LYS A 338 6.06 13.86 -4.84
N ASN A 339 5.69 15.09 -5.21
CA ASN A 339 4.69 15.84 -4.46
C ASN A 339 3.29 15.28 -4.79
N LEU A 340 3.01 14.06 -4.30
CA LEU A 340 1.73 13.39 -4.52
C LEU A 340 0.67 14.03 -3.63
N ALA A 341 -0.19 14.84 -4.23
CA ALA A 341 -1.19 15.61 -3.55
C ALA A 341 -2.53 14.85 -3.36
N LEU A 342 -2.88 14.02 -4.34
CA LEU A 342 -4.20 13.41 -4.39
C LEU A 342 -4.15 12.01 -4.99
N ILE A 343 -4.94 11.11 -4.41
CA ILE A 343 -5.26 9.80 -5.00
C ILE A 343 -6.76 9.76 -5.30
N LYS A 344 -7.14 9.57 -6.57
CA LYS A 344 -8.51 9.24 -6.98
C LYS A 344 -8.63 7.73 -7.15
N ILE A 345 -9.66 7.15 -6.52
CA ILE A 345 -9.93 5.70 -6.60
C ILE A 345 -11.39 5.49 -6.99
N ASP A 346 -11.60 4.93 -8.18
CA ASP A 346 -12.92 4.66 -8.73
C ASP A 346 -12.83 3.41 -9.63
N ILE A 347 -12.94 2.24 -9.02
CA ILE A 347 -12.71 0.92 -9.64
C ILE A 347 -13.80 -0.09 -9.32
N GLN A 348 -14.98 0.42 -8.97
CA GLN A 348 -16.24 -0.31 -8.92
C GLN A 348 -16.22 -1.58 -8.02
N GLY A 349 -15.75 -1.40 -6.75
CA GLY A 349 -15.85 -2.41 -5.69
C GLY A 349 -14.52 -3.04 -5.26
N VAL A 350 -13.44 -2.91 -6.05
CA VAL A 350 -12.11 -3.41 -5.67
C VAL A 350 -11.25 -2.36 -4.95
N GLU A 351 -11.83 -1.22 -4.56
CA GLU A 351 -11.15 -0.10 -3.89
C GLU A 351 -10.41 -0.54 -2.62
N GLY A 352 -11.06 -1.36 -1.78
CA GLY A 352 -10.44 -1.86 -0.56
C GLY A 352 -9.21 -2.72 -0.83
N ILE A 353 -9.28 -3.60 -1.82
CA ILE A 353 -8.16 -4.45 -2.24
C ILE A 353 -7.02 -3.60 -2.82
N ALA A 354 -7.33 -2.61 -3.64
CA ALA A 354 -6.34 -1.69 -4.22
C ALA A 354 -5.65 -0.87 -3.14
N ILE A 355 -6.40 -0.32 -2.18
CA ILE A 355 -5.87 0.44 -1.04
C ILE A 355 -4.91 -0.43 -0.20
N GLU A 356 -5.30 -1.67 0.13
CA GLU A 356 -4.44 -2.60 0.87
C GLU A 356 -3.11 -2.86 0.15
N SER A 357 -3.12 -2.97 -1.17
CA SER A 357 -1.91 -3.25 -1.97
C SER A 357 -0.88 -2.12 -1.94
N GLY A 358 -1.28 -0.93 -1.51
CA GLY A 358 -0.45 0.27 -1.44
C GLY A 358 -0.69 1.10 -0.17
N ILE A 359 -1.20 0.49 0.89
CA ILE A 359 -1.55 1.18 2.14
C ILE A 359 -0.35 1.95 2.73
N GLU A 360 0.86 1.45 2.53
CA GLU A 360 2.08 2.12 2.94
C GLU A 360 2.23 3.49 2.28
N LEU A 361 1.92 3.63 0.99
CA LEU A 361 1.94 4.91 0.29
C LEU A 361 0.99 5.91 0.95
N ILE A 362 -0.20 5.47 1.31
CA ILE A 362 -1.23 6.32 1.89
C ILE A 362 -0.87 6.74 3.32
N ILE A 363 -0.54 5.76 4.18
CA ILE A 363 -0.33 6.00 5.61
C ILE A 363 1.04 6.63 5.87
N ARG A 364 2.12 6.09 5.27
CA ARG A 364 3.49 6.54 5.54
C ARG A 364 3.80 7.91 4.95
N TYR A 365 3.27 8.16 3.74
CA TYR A 365 3.50 9.44 3.05
C TYR A 365 2.41 10.46 3.30
N HIS A 366 1.37 10.11 4.08
CA HIS A 366 0.29 11.01 4.48
C HIS A 366 -0.27 11.80 3.29
N ILE A 367 -0.75 11.06 2.26
CA ILE A 367 -1.30 11.68 1.06
C ILE A 367 -2.44 12.60 1.48
N PRO A 368 -2.39 13.91 1.18
CA PRO A 368 -3.32 14.89 1.78
C PRO A 368 -4.77 14.65 1.43
N TYR A 369 -5.03 14.23 0.19
CA TYR A 369 -6.39 14.09 -0.30
C TYR A 369 -6.60 12.73 -0.97
N ILE A 370 -7.68 12.04 -0.58
CA ILE A 370 -8.13 10.82 -1.24
C ILE A 370 -9.57 11.03 -1.68
N PHE A 371 -9.80 10.93 -2.99
CA PHE A 371 -11.11 10.94 -3.59
C PHE A 371 -11.51 9.48 -3.85
N LEU A 372 -12.52 9.00 -3.13
CA LEU A 372 -12.92 7.59 -3.12
C LEU A 372 -14.36 7.42 -3.58
N ASN A 373 -14.57 6.67 -4.67
CA ASN A 373 -15.91 6.17 -5.00
C ASN A 373 -16.23 5.00 -4.07
N PHE A 374 -17.23 5.20 -3.20
CA PHE A 374 -17.56 4.28 -2.12
C PHE A 374 -18.91 3.61 -2.36
N ASN A 375 -18.86 2.33 -2.73
CA ASN A 375 -20.04 1.48 -2.92
C ASN A 375 -19.98 0.28 -1.97
N PRO A 376 -20.67 0.30 -0.82
CA PRO A 376 -20.64 -0.77 0.16
C PRO A 376 -21.07 -2.14 -0.39
N THR A 377 -22.02 -2.18 -1.31
CA THR A 377 -22.49 -3.44 -1.91
C THR A 377 -21.39 -4.08 -2.74
N LEU A 378 -20.74 -3.30 -3.62
CA LEU A 378 -19.65 -3.81 -4.45
C LEU A 378 -18.41 -4.13 -3.63
N LEU A 379 -18.08 -3.33 -2.61
CA LEU A 379 -16.98 -3.62 -1.68
C LEU A 379 -17.17 -4.99 -1.00
N LYS A 380 -18.39 -5.27 -0.49
CA LYS A 380 -18.71 -6.57 0.14
C LYS A 380 -18.66 -7.73 -0.84
N GLU A 381 -19.10 -7.53 -2.07
CA GLU A 381 -19.00 -8.55 -3.12
C GLU A 381 -17.56 -9.01 -3.34
N HIS A 382 -16.62 -8.08 -3.26
CA HIS A 382 -15.17 -8.32 -3.36
C HIS A 382 -14.50 -8.68 -2.03
N GLY A 383 -15.27 -8.87 -0.95
CA GLY A 383 -14.75 -9.28 0.36
C GLY A 383 -14.13 -8.18 1.19
N THR A 384 -14.41 -6.92 0.87
CA THR A 384 -14.01 -5.77 1.69
C THR A 384 -15.16 -5.36 2.59
N GLU A 385 -14.92 -5.27 3.91
CA GLU A 385 -15.90 -4.71 4.86
C GLU A 385 -15.82 -3.18 4.82
N PRO A 386 -16.88 -2.49 4.34
CA PRO A 386 -16.85 -1.05 4.08
C PRO A 386 -16.54 -0.21 5.32
N GLU A 387 -17.13 -0.56 6.47
CA GLU A 387 -16.90 0.14 7.72
C GLU A 387 -15.44 0.01 8.20
N GLN A 388 -14.85 -1.18 8.08
CA GLN A 388 -13.44 -1.41 8.43
C GLN A 388 -12.50 -0.64 7.52
N LEU A 389 -12.85 -0.50 6.23
CA LEU A 389 -12.08 0.32 5.29
C LEU A 389 -12.05 1.79 5.75
N LEU A 390 -13.20 2.35 6.14
CA LEU A 390 -13.27 3.72 6.65
C LEU A 390 -12.51 3.89 7.98
N HIS A 391 -12.62 2.91 8.88
CA HIS A 391 -11.85 2.92 10.14
C HIS A 391 -10.33 2.96 9.90
N LYS A 392 -9.81 2.33 8.84
CA LYS A 392 -8.38 2.43 8.52
C LYS A 392 -7.96 3.86 8.23
N PHE A 393 -8.77 4.62 7.52
CA PHE A 393 -8.47 6.02 7.23
C PHE A 393 -8.58 6.89 8.49
N VAL A 394 -9.69 6.80 9.21
CA VAL A 394 -9.94 7.62 10.41
C VAL A 394 -8.88 7.36 11.50
N ASN A 395 -8.51 6.10 11.73
CA ASN A 395 -7.47 5.73 12.69
C ASN A 395 -6.07 6.25 12.30
N ASN A 396 -5.86 6.57 11.03
CA ASN A 396 -4.61 7.14 10.50
C ASN A 396 -4.68 8.65 10.24
N GLY A 397 -5.65 9.35 10.85
CA GLY A 397 -5.71 10.81 10.84
C GLY A 397 -6.50 11.43 9.69
N TYR A 398 -7.23 10.62 8.91
CA TYR A 398 -8.10 11.15 7.87
C TYR A 398 -9.48 11.51 8.43
N LYS A 399 -10.01 12.63 7.97
CA LYS A 399 -11.41 13.02 8.14
C LYS A 399 -12.21 12.71 6.89
N ILE A 400 -13.50 12.49 7.03
CA ILE A 400 -14.40 12.11 5.94
C ILE A 400 -15.33 13.28 5.63
N TYR A 401 -15.34 13.71 4.38
CA TYR A 401 -16.24 14.71 3.85
C TYR A 401 -17.09 14.13 2.74
N LEU A 402 -18.36 14.52 2.68
CA LEU A 402 -19.28 14.13 1.63
C LEU A 402 -19.50 15.29 0.66
N ASN A 403 -19.46 14.98 -0.63
CA ASN A 403 -19.77 15.90 -1.73
C ASN A 403 -18.84 17.11 -1.89
N ASP A 404 -18.07 17.50 -0.88
CA ASP A 404 -17.14 18.63 -0.94
C ASP A 404 -16.20 18.60 0.27
N PHE A 405 -14.87 18.60 0.06
CA PHE A 405 -13.91 18.66 1.16
C PHE A 405 -13.64 20.09 1.66
N LEU A 406 -14.23 21.10 1.07
CA LEU A 406 -14.25 22.46 1.60
C LEU A 406 -15.37 22.66 2.61
N VAL A 407 -16.27 21.70 2.74
CA VAL A 407 -17.32 21.70 3.78
C VAL A 407 -16.65 21.46 5.14
N LYS A 408 -16.97 22.32 6.12
CA LYS A 408 -16.36 22.24 7.47
C LYS A 408 -16.88 21.09 8.34
N TYR A 409 -17.74 20.24 7.83
CA TYR A 409 -18.34 19.13 8.59
C TYR A 409 -17.65 17.82 8.26
N ASP A 410 -17.06 17.23 9.28
CA ASP A 410 -16.41 15.91 9.24
C ASP A 410 -17.45 14.85 9.61
N PHE A 411 -17.75 13.95 8.68
CA PHE A 411 -18.74 12.91 8.87
C PHE A 411 -18.16 11.75 9.66
N SER A 412 -18.88 11.29 10.67
CA SER A 412 -18.56 10.03 11.33
C SER A 412 -18.82 8.83 10.40
N ILE A 413 -18.15 7.71 10.66
CA ILE A 413 -18.36 6.47 9.89
C ILE A 413 -19.83 6.03 9.96
N ASN A 414 -20.47 6.14 11.12
CA ASN A 414 -21.89 5.81 11.28
C ASN A 414 -22.80 6.68 10.39
N GLU A 415 -22.55 7.98 10.30
CA GLU A 415 -23.30 8.88 9.42
C GLU A 415 -23.09 8.51 7.96
N VAL A 416 -21.84 8.20 7.54
CA VAL A 416 -21.55 7.71 6.20
C VAL A 416 -22.31 6.42 5.92
N MET A 417 -22.21 5.42 6.80
CA MET A 417 -22.86 4.12 6.62
C MET A 417 -24.38 4.22 6.59
N ASN A 418 -24.98 5.12 7.39
CA ASN A 418 -26.42 5.34 7.39
C ASN A 418 -26.93 6.14 6.17
N SER A 419 -26.08 6.93 5.54
CA SER A 419 -26.43 7.72 4.34
C SER A 419 -26.33 6.92 3.04
N VAL A 420 -25.79 5.69 3.08
CA VAL A 420 -25.49 4.90 1.89
C VAL A 420 -26.70 4.10 1.44
N ASN A 421 -27.42 4.66 0.45
CA ASN A 421 -28.31 3.85 -0.40
C ASN A 421 -27.76 3.65 -1.81
N VAL A 422 -26.63 4.30 -2.18
CA VAL A 422 -26.05 4.33 -3.55
C VAL A 422 -24.55 4.66 -3.46
N ASN A 423 -23.87 4.71 -4.61
CA ASN A 423 -22.49 5.18 -4.71
C ASN A 423 -22.33 6.57 -4.09
N LEU A 424 -21.42 6.70 -3.14
CA LEU A 424 -21.00 7.97 -2.55
C LEU A 424 -19.61 8.35 -3.03
N ILE A 425 -19.39 9.63 -3.23
CA ILE A 425 -18.06 10.18 -3.36
C ILE A 425 -17.61 10.68 -2.00
N LEU A 426 -16.63 9.99 -1.44
CA LEU A 426 -16.00 10.37 -0.19
C LEU A 426 -14.71 11.14 -0.49
N TYR A 427 -14.54 12.25 0.23
CA TYR A 427 -13.29 13.00 0.25
C TYR A 427 -12.62 12.76 1.60
N LEU A 428 -11.51 12.05 1.59
CA LEU A 428 -10.72 11.78 2.77
C LEU A 428 -9.56 12.77 2.83
N VAL A 429 -9.51 13.57 3.88
CA VAL A 429 -8.50 14.62 4.06
C VAL A 429 -7.64 14.26 5.26
N TYR A 430 -6.32 14.19 5.04
CA TYR A 430 -5.37 13.99 6.11
C TYR A 430 -5.14 15.29 6.86
N GLU A 431 -5.38 15.27 8.16
CA GLU A 431 -5.06 16.37 9.07
C GLU A 431 -3.99 15.91 10.06
N SER A 432 -2.81 16.53 9.96
CA SER A 432 -1.76 16.31 10.98
C SER A 432 -2.25 16.82 12.33
N LYS A 433 -2.20 15.95 13.32
CA LYS A 433 -2.50 16.32 14.73
C LYS A 433 -1.47 17.31 15.26
#